data_50776a6b6f08a04fd2366734b5284d45
#
_entry.id   50776a6b6f08a04fd2366734b5284d45
#
_cell.length_a   1.000
_cell.length_b   1.000
_cell.length_c   1.000
_cell.angle_alpha   90.00
_cell.angle_beta   90.00
_cell.angle_gamma   90.00
#
_symmetry.space_group_name_H-M   'P 1'
#
loop_
_entity.id
_entity.type
_entity.pdbx_description
1 polymer ?
#
loop_
_entity_poly.entity_id
_entity_poly.type
_entity_poly.pdbx_seq_one_letter_code
_entity_poly.pdbx_strand_id
1 'polypeptide(L)'
;MIFKDYYKILGLETNKVSVEEIKIAYREQAKKYHPDLNAGDNRYEERLKDINEAYKNLSDANTRRKYDRMWYSRIGRKKNKATKQQEAKKTATRSEILNVLFGL
;
A
#
# COMPACT_ATOMS: atom_id res chain seq x y z
N MET A 1 14.83 -8.57 -13.68
CA MET A 1 14.33 -8.64 -12.31
C MET A 1 12.95 -8.01 -12.21
N ILE A 2 12.00 -8.74 -11.70
CA ILE A 2 10.62 -8.24 -11.60
C ILE A 2 10.47 -7.43 -10.32
N PHE A 3 10.04 -6.18 -10.46
CA PHE A 3 9.72 -5.34 -9.31
C PHE A 3 8.35 -5.72 -8.76
N LYS A 4 8.29 -6.04 -7.45
CA LYS A 4 7.04 -6.40 -6.80
C LYS A 4 6.50 -5.22 -6.00
N ASP A 5 5.20 -4.97 -6.14
CA ASP A 5 4.52 -3.96 -5.35
C ASP A 5 4.10 -4.58 -4.01
N TYR A 6 4.98 -4.49 -3.02
CA TYR A 6 4.75 -5.08 -1.70
C TYR A 6 3.55 -4.48 -0.99
N TYR A 7 3.29 -3.19 -1.19
CA TYR A 7 2.11 -2.57 -0.58
C TYR A 7 0.84 -3.17 -1.15
N LYS A 8 0.78 -3.32 -2.46
CA LYS A 8 -0.38 -3.94 -3.11
C LYS A 8 -0.55 -5.40 -2.71
N ILE A 9 0.55 -6.13 -2.56
CA ILE A 9 0.52 -7.53 -2.10
C ILE A 9 -0.13 -7.62 -0.73
N LEU A 10 0.09 -6.63 0.14
CA LEU A 10 -0.55 -6.57 1.46
C LEU A 10 -1.94 -5.93 1.42
N GLY A 11 -2.44 -5.60 0.23
CA GLY A 11 -3.75 -4.98 0.10
C GLY A 11 -3.76 -3.48 0.37
N LEU A 12 -2.58 -2.85 0.32
CA LEU A 12 -2.43 -1.41 0.54
C LEU A 12 -2.19 -0.69 -0.79
N GLU A 13 -2.78 0.46 -0.97
CA GLU A 13 -2.67 1.21 -2.21
C GLU A 13 -1.64 2.32 -2.19
N THR A 14 -1.08 2.61 -1.04
CA THR A 14 -0.11 3.69 -0.86
C THR A 14 1.00 3.26 0.09
N ASN A 15 2.16 3.91 -0.02
CA ASN A 15 3.23 3.71 0.93
C ASN A 15 3.12 4.64 2.14
N LYS A 16 2.11 5.50 2.16
CA LYS A 16 1.87 6.42 3.29
C LYS A 16 1.06 5.72 4.37
N VAL A 17 1.65 4.68 4.93
CA VAL A 17 1.02 3.87 5.96
C VAL A 17 1.99 3.67 7.12
N SER A 18 1.45 3.52 8.32
CA SER A 18 2.26 3.27 9.50
C SER A 18 2.72 1.82 9.55
N VAL A 19 3.72 1.57 10.40
CA VAL A 19 4.18 0.20 10.67
C VAL A 19 3.03 -0.66 11.19
N GLU A 20 2.17 -0.08 12.03
CA GLU A 20 1.02 -0.79 12.57
C GLU A 20 0.04 -1.18 11.48
N GLU A 21 -0.22 -0.28 10.53
CA GLU A 21 -1.10 -0.58 9.41
C GLU A 21 -0.53 -1.69 8.53
N ILE A 22 0.78 -1.69 8.32
CA ILE A 22 1.47 -2.75 7.59
C ILE A 22 1.30 -4.09 8.31
N LYS A 23 1.45 -4.10 9.62
CA LYS A 23 1.32 -5.29 10.44
C LYS A 23 -0.10 -5.86 10.37
N ILE A 24 -1.09 -5.00 10.48
CA ILE A 24 -2.49 -5.40 10.40
C ILE A 24 -2.79 -5.97 9.01
N ALA A 25 -2.35 -5.27 7.97
CA ALA A 25 -2.54 -5.73 6.59
C ALA A 25 -1.88 -7.10 6.36
N TYR A 26 -0.66 -7.28 6.86
CA TYR A 26 0.04 -8.56 6.76
C TYR A 26 -0.77 -9.68 7.42
N ARG A 27 -1.25 -9.46 8.64
CA ARG A 27 -2.01 -10.47 9.37
C ARG A 27 -3.28 -10.86 8.63
N GLU A 28 -3.98 -9.91 8.07
CA GLU A 28 -5.20 -10.17 7.31
C GLU A 28 -4.91 -11.01 6.07
N GLN A 29 -3.87 -10.65 5.31
CA GLN A 29 -3.52 -11.40 4.12
C GLN A 29 -2.98 -12.78 4.45
N ALA A 30 -2.13 -12.89 5.48
CA ALA A 30 -1.58 -14.17 5.90
C ALA A 30 -2.67 -15.13 6.36
N LYS A 31 -3.68 -14.63 7.06
CA LYS A 31 -4.82 -15.43 7.49
C LYS A 31 -5.63 -15.91 6.30
N LYS A 32 -5.88 -15.02 5.33
CA LYS A 32 -6.66 -15.33 4.14
C LYS A 32 -6.03 -16.45 3.31
N TYR A 33 -4.70 -16.46 3.20
CA TYR A 33 -3.97 -17.42 2.38
C TYR A 33 -3.28 -18.51 3.21
N HIS A 34 -3.72 -18.72 4.44
CA HIS A 34 -3.12 -19.72 5.32
C HIS A 34 -3.37 -21.13 4.79
N PRO A 35 -2.35 -22.03 4.88
CA PRO A 35 -2.49 -23.42 4.40
C PRO A 35 -3.64 -24.18 5.00
N ASP A 36 -3.96 -23.94 6.27
CA ASP A 36 -5.05 -24.62 6.95
C ASP A 36 -6.43 -24.34 6.31
N LEU A 37 -6.56 -23.14 5.71
CA LEU A 37 -7.81 -22.76 5.04
C LEU A 37 -7.81 -23.09 3.57
N ASN A 38 -6.65 -23.32 2.97
CA ASN A 38 -6.49 -23.47 1.54
C ASN A 38 -5.63 -24.68 1.19
N ALA A 39 -5.77 -25.75 1.95
CA ALA A 39 -4.96 -26.96 1.79
C ALA A 39 -5.03 -27.51 0.37
N GLY A 40 -3.84 -27.84 -0.16
CA GLY A 40 -3.74 -28.43 -1.49
C GLY A 40 -3.73 -27.48 -2.66
N ASP A 41 -3.81 -26.16 -2.41
CA ASP A 41 -3.78 -25.18 -3.48
C ASP A 41 -2.42 -24.46 -3.51
N ASN A 42 -1.59 -24.81 -4.48
CA ASN A 42 -0.24 -24.24 -4.63
C ASN A 42 -0.26 -22.74 -4.89
N ARG A 43 -1.34 -22.20 -5.46
CA ARG A 43 -1.44 -20.77 -5.73
C ARG A 43 -1.48 -19.98 -4.43
N TYR A 44 -2.14 -20.52 -3.41
CA TYR A 44 -2.19 -19.87 -2.10
C TYR A 44 -0.85 -19.92 -1.39
N GLU A 45 -0.10 -20.99 -1.59
CA GLU A 45 1.25 -21.09 -1.01
C GLU A 45 2.19 -20.04 -1.61
N GLU A 46 2.15 -19.86 -2.93
CA GLU A 46 2.95 -18.83 -3.60
C GLU A 46 2.55 -17.44 -3.15
N ARG A 47 1.25 -17.22 -3.00
CA ARG A 47 0.72 -15.95 -2.51
C ARG A 47 1.24 -15.66 -1.10
N LEU A 48 1.24 -16.67 -0.25
CA LEU A 48 1.73 -16.52 1.12
C LEU A 48 3.22 -16.20 1.15
N LYS A 49 4.00 -16.79 0.26
CA LYS A 49 5.42 -16.46 0.13
C LYS A 49 5.61 -14.98 -0.22
N ASP A 50 4.82 -14.47 -1.16
CA ASP A 50 4.88 -13.06 -1.54
C ASP A 50 4.46 -12.15 -0.38
N ILE A 51 3.45 -12.54 0.37
CA ILE A 51 2.98 -11.81 1.54
C ILE A 51 4.07 -11.73 2.59
N ASN A 52 4.74 -12.86 2.86
CA ASN A 52 5.84 -12.92 3.82
C ASN A 52 7.03 -12.08 3.37
N GLU A 53 7.36 -12.12 2.08
CA GLU A 53 8.44 -11.32 1.52
C GLU A 53 8.11 -9.82 1.65
N ALA A 54 6.88 -9.44 1.33
CA ALA A 54 6.44 -8.06 1.43
C ALA A 54 6.59 -7.55 2.88
N TYR A 55 6.11 -8.32 3.83
CA TYR A 55 6.19 -7.93 5.24
C TYR A 55 7.63 -7.83 5.72
N LYS A 56 8.48 -8.78 5.33
CA LYS A 56 9.91 -8.78 5.68
C LYS A 56 10.58 -7.48 5.24
N ASN A 57 10.25 -7.02 4.03
CA ASN A 57 10.85 -5.80 3.47
C ASN A 57 10.24 -4.53 4.04
N LEU A 58 8.96 -4.54 4.37
CA LEU A 58 8.27 -3.34 4.83
C LEU A 58 8.28 -3.18 6.35
N SER A 59 8.58 -4.24 7.10
CA SER A 59 8.62 -4.16 8.56
C SER A 59 9.94 -3.62 9.10
N ASP A 60 11.01 -3.70 8.33
CA ASP A 60 12.31 -3.18 8.72
C ASP A 60 12.48 -1.76 8.17
N ALA A 61 12.76 -0.79 9.04
CA ALA A 61 12.83 0.62 8.67
C ALA A 61 13.86 0.89 7.58
N ASN A 62 15.01 0.26 7.65
CA ASN A 62 16.08 0.48 6.68
C ASN A 62 15.73 -0.09 5.31
N THR A 63 15.23 -1.33 5.30
CA THR A 63 14.83 -2.01 4.07
C THR A 63 13.64 -1.30 3.44
N ARG A 64 12.69 -0.89 4.27
CA ARG A 64 11.51 -0.16 3.81
C ARG A 64 11.90 1.15 3.13
N ARG A 65 12.84 1.89 3.73
CA ARG A 65 13.29 3.15 3.16
C ARG A 65 13.88 2.98 1.76
N LYS A 66 14.72 1.96 1.60
CA LYS A 66 15.31 1.63 0.30
C LYS A 66 14.24 1.22 -0.69
N TYR A 67 13.32 0.39 -0.25
CA TYR A 67 12.23 -0.08 -1.08
C TYR A 67 11.32 1.08 -1.51
N ASP A 68 10.98 1.97 -0.60
CA ASP A 68 10.09 3.11 -0.87
C ASP A 68 10.64 4.03 -1.96
N ARG A 69 11.96 4.18 -2.03
CA ARG A 69 12.56 4.96 -3.11
C ARG A 69 12.28 4.34 -4.47
N MET A 70 12.43 3.02 -4.57
CA MET A 70 12.12 2.30 -5.81
C MET A 70 10.63 2.31 -6.11
N TRP A 71 9.82 2.09 -5.08
CA TRP A 71 8.38 2.09 -5.22
C TRP A 71 7.88 3.45 -5.73
N TYR A 72 8.36 4.52 -5.14
CA TYR A 72 7.98 5.87 -5.58
C TYR A 72 8.37 6.11 -7.03
N SER A 73 9.57 5.72 -7.41
CA SER A 73 10.08 5.90 -8.76
C SER A 73 9.26 5.12 -9.80
N ARG A 74 8.86 3.89 -9.47
CA ARG A 74 8.20 2.99 -10.42
C ARG A 74 6.68 3.06 -10.39
N ILE A 75 6.10 3.31 -9.24
CA ILE A 75 4.65 3.24 -9.02
C ILE A 75 4.11 4.54 -8.45
N GLY A 76 4.64 4.97 -7.30
CA GLY A 76 4.10 6.09 -6.55
C GLY A 76 4.12 7.40 -7.32
N ARG A 77 5.14 7.61 -8.14
CA ARG A 77 5.23 8.82 -8.96
C ARG A 77 4.06 8.93 -9.95
N LYS A 78 3.70 7.82 -10.57
CA LYS A 78 2.56 7.78 -11.49
C LYS A 78 1.25 7.95 -10.75
N LYS A 79 1.11 7.28 -9.60
CA LYS A 79 -0.07 7.43 -8.76
C LYS A 79 -0.21 8.84 -8.23
N ASN A 80 0.91 9.46 -7.82
CA ASN A 80 0.91 10.82 -7.33
C ASN A 80 0.50 11.84 -8.38
N LYS A 81 0.88 11.64 -9.64
CA LYS A 81 0.44 12.51 -10.71
C LYS A 81 -1.07 12.48 -10.87
N ALA A 82 -1.65 11.27 -10.88
CA ALA A 82 -3.09 11.10 -10.95
C ALA A 82 -3.77 11.66 -9.69
N THR A 83 -3.18 11.37 -8.53
CA THR A 83 -3.69 11.86 -7.24
C THR A 83 -3.59 13.37 -7.13
N LYS A 84 -2.52 13.97 -7.64
CA LYS A 84 -2.37 15.43 -7.62
C LYS A 84 -3.50 16.12 -8.37
N GLN A 85 -3.90 15.59 -9.51
CA GLN A 85 -5.03 16.13 -10.25
C GLN A 85 -6.32 16.02 -9.44
N GLN A 86 -6.53 14.88 -8.80
CA GLN A 86 -7.69 14.68 -7.94
C GLN A 86 -7.60 15.52 -6.68
N GLU A 87 -6.42 15.59 -6.06
CA GLU A 87 -6.21 16.41 -4.87
C GLU A 87 -6.41 17.88 -5.15
N ALA A 88 -5.96 18.38 -6.30
CA ALA A 88 -6.18 19.75 -6.69
C ALA A 88 -7.68 20.06 -6.76
N LYS A 89 -8.47 19.17 -7.35
CA LYS A 89 -9.91 19.31 -7.39
C LYS A 89 -10.52 19.23 -6.00
N LYS A 90 -10.09 18.30 -5.18
CA LYS A 90 -10.54 18.16 -3.80
C LYS A 90 -10.19 19.38 -2.97
N THR A 91 -8.97 19.88 -3.14
CA THR A 91 -8.52 21.07 -2.41
C THR A 91 -9.36 22.28 -2.78
N ALA A 92 -9.63 22.47 -4.08
CA ALA A 92 -10.50 23.54 -4.53
C ALA A 92 -11.90 23.37 -3.93
N THR A 93 -12.44 22.16 -3.97
CA THR A 93 -13.75 21.86 -3.40
C THR A 93 -13.78 22.13 -1.91
N ARG A 94 -12.73 21.74 -1.18
CA ARG A 94 -12.63 22.01 0.25
C ARG A 94 -12.60 23.52 0.52
N SER A 95 -11.80 24.24 -0.26
CA SER A 95 -11.72 25.69 -0.11
C SER A 95 -13.06 26.34 -0.37
N GLU A 96 -13.76 25.90 -1.41
CA GLU A 96 -15.10 26.40 -1.72
C GLU A 96 -16.08 26.08 -0.60
N ILE A 97 -16.05 24.84 -0.09
CA ILE A 97 -16.92 24.43 1.01
C ILE A 97 -16.62 25.25 2.25
N LEU A 98 -15.34 25.41 2.58
CA LEU A 98 -14.95 26.22 3.74
C LEU A 98 -15.38 27.68 3.58
N ASN A 99 -15.21 28.21 2.39
CA ASN A 99 -15.65 29.59 2.10
C ASN A 99 -17.15 29.75 2.27
N VAL A 100 -17.90 28.77 1.78
CA VAL A 100 -19.37 28.80 1.90
C VAL A 100 -19.79 28.64 3.36
N LEU A 101 -19.18 27.66 4.07
CA LEU A 101 -19.54 27.38 5.45
C LEU A 101 -19.19 28.51 6.41
N PHE A 102 -18.07 29.18 6.17
CA PHE A 102 -17.59 30.23 7.08
C PHE A 102 -17.78 31.64 6.54
N GLY A 103 -18.48 31.78 5.42
CA GLY A 103 -18.78 33.07 4.87
C GLY A 103 -17.58 33.85 4.38
N LEU A 104 -16.56 33.15 3.99
CA LEU A 104 -15.32 33.77 3.51
C LEU A 104 -15.34 34.04 2.00
#